data_df2bbb0fad5afcdb8193c8c14d35ff3f
#
_entry.id   df2bbb0fad5afcdb8193c8c14d35ff3f
#
_cell.length_a   1.000
_cell.length_b   1.000
_cell.length_c   1.000
_cell.angle_alpha   90.00
_cell.angle_beta   90.00
_cell.angle_gamma   90.00
#
_symmetry.space_group_name_H-M   'P 1'
#
loop_
_entity.id
_entity.type
_entity.pdbx_description
1 polymer ?
#
loop_
_entity_poly.entity_id
_entity_poly.type
_entity_poly.pdbx_seq_one_letter_code
_entity_poly.pdbx_strand_id
1 'polypeptide(L)'
;MKSTHPLTGVTLIAAALALSGCLATTGGGGGSASSGSATPTAAAPAKPKIGPGMNAAGEVIDPKLVEAGHGRTVKGLNNYEGEITGVPAPGSKFTQIQIGMPMKQVMDIVGTPTDQGAYITGKAFIPFFFGSDRYRHELVYKGQGRLIFAGSSGFDTNAHLIWIIHSANESGYR
;
A
#
# COMPACT_ATOMS: atom_id res chain seq x y z
N MET A 1 2.38 -17.73 49.95
CA MET A 1 3.68 -17.11 50.09
C MET A 1 3.64 -15.77 49.38
N LYS A 2 3.64 -14.70 50.17
CA LYS A 2 3.66 -13.30 49.72
C LYS A 2 5.09 -12.93 49.34
N SER A 3 5.30 -12.29 48.20
CA SER A 3 6.54 -11.58 47.92
C SER A 3 6.19 -10.22 47.35
N THR A 4 6.38 -9.23 48.16
CA THR A 4 6.34 -7.80 47.92
C THR A 4 7.72 -7.34 47.48
N HIS A 5 7.82 -6.53 46.42
CA HIS A 5 9.02 -5.75 46.08
C HIS A 5 8.69 -4.29 45.91
N PRO A 6 9.56 -3.39 46.40
CA PRO A 6 9.25 -2.00 46.63
C PRO A 6 9.56 -1.06 45.45
N LEU A 7 8.86 0.06 45.47
CA LEU A 7 9.14 1.26 44.67
C LEU A 7 10.44 1.95 45.12
N THR A 8 11.26 2.39 44.19
CA THR A 8 12.21 3.52 44.31
C THR A 8 12.66 3.82 42.86
N GLY A 9 12.76 4.99 42.32
CA GLY A 9 12.81 6.32 42.80
C GLY A 9 12.78 7.30 41.60
N VAL A 10 12.25 8.45 41.90
CA VAL A 10 12.14 9.64 41.07
C VAL A 10 13.51 10.26 40.82
N THR A 11 13.83 10.66 39.57
CA THR A 11 14.82 11.71 39.34
C THR A 11 14.37 12.60 38.18
N LEU A 12 13.91 13.77 38.54
CA LEU A 12 13.71 14.96 37.72
C LEU A 12 15.08 15.60 37.46
N ILE A 13 15.43 15.87 36.20
CA ILE A 13 16.46 16.85 35.85
C ILE A 13 15.88 17.78 34.80
N ALA A 14 15.52 18.96 35.24
CA ALA A 14 15.26 20.14 34.43
C ALA A 14 16.59 20.83 34.14
N ALA A 15 16.89 21.11 32.89
CA ALA A 15 17.93 22.06 32.50
C ALA A 15 17.42 22.92 31.35
N ALA A 16 17.01 24.13 31.72
CA ALA A 16 16.76 25.24 30.81
C ALA A 16 18.08 25.96 30.53
N LEU A 17 18.40 26.18 29.25
CA LEU A 17 19.40 27.17 28.84
C LEU A 17 18.87 27.96 27.63
N ALA A 18 18.43 29.14 27.92
CA ALA A 18 18.19 30.20 26.95
C ALA A 18 19.52 30.91 26.70
N LEU A 19 19.88 31.09 25.43
CA LEU A 19 20.86 32.11 25.02
C LEU A 19 20.38 32.76 23.72
N SER A 20 19.87 33.93 23.88
CA SER A 20 19.68 34.95 22.88
C SER A 20 21.04 35.55 22.45
N GLY A 21 21.22 35.73 21.15
CA GLY A 21 22.38 36.42 20.60
C GLY A 21 22.09 36.91 19.17
N CYS A 22 21.50 38.11 19.07
CA CYS A 22 21.55 38.93 17.87
C CYS A 22 22.94 39.53 17.71
N LEU A 23 23.58 39.42 16.57
CA LEU A 23 24.51 40.43 16.10
C LEU A 23 24.49 40.49 14.58
N ALA A 24 24.07 41.63 14.07
CA ALA A 24 24.15 42.01 12.67
C ALA A 24 25.59 42.39 12.32
N THR A 25 26.11 41.90 11.16
CA THR A 25 27.16 42.61 10.44
C THR A 25 27.01 42.40 8.94
N THR A 26 26.97 43.46 8.21
CA THR A 26 26.93 43.63 6.74
C THR A 26 28.21 43.13 6.10
N GLY A 27 28.08 42.48 4.89
CA GLY A 27 29.12 42.52 3.86
C GLY A 27 29.32 41.21 3.09
N GLY A 28 28.94 41.19 1.81
CA GLY A 28 29.71 40.56 0.72
C GLY A 28 29.41 39.10 0.37
N GLY A 29 28.70 38.90 -0.71
CA GLY A 29 28.87 37.94 -1.81
C GLY A 29 29.29 36.52 -1.51
N GLY A 30 28.41 35.54 -1.82
CA GLY A 30 28.77 34.13 -1.87
C GLY A 30 27.53 33.27 -1.82
N GLY A 31 27.13 32.66 -2.96
CA GLY A 31 25.95 31.80 -3.05
C GLY A 31 25.99 30.63 -2.08
N SER A 32 25.10 30.64 -1.12
CA SER A 32 24.79 29.48 -0.30
C SER A 32 23.55 28.80 -0.85
N ALA A 33 23.75 27.59 -1.38
CA ALA A 33 22.67 26.69 -1.69
C ALA A 33 21.89 26.40 -0.42
N SER A 34 20.71 27.00 -0.33
CA SER A 34 19.69 26.69 0.66
C SER A 34 19.20 25.26 0.38
N SER A 35 19.64 24.30 1.17
CA SER A 35 19.01 22.98 1.23
C SER A 35 17.62 23.13 1.84
N GLY A 36 16.67 23.50 1.01
CA GLY A 36 15.25 23.47 1.35
C GLY A 36 14.85 22.04 1.64
N SER A 37 14.60 21.74 2.90
CA SER A 37 13.91 20.53 3.31
C SER A 37 12.53 20.57 2.66
N ALA A 38 12.39 19.92 1.52
CA ALA A 38 11.10 19.76 0.86
C ALA A 38 10.28 18.80 1.73
N THR A 39 9.40 19.35 2.55
CA THR A 39 8.28 18.62 3.11
C THR A 39 7.56 17.98 1.92
N PRO A 40 7.33 16.62 1.90
CA PRO A 40 6.57 16.02 0.84
C PRO A 40 5.14 16.59 0.91
N THR A 41 4.83 17.48 0.01
CA THR A 41 3.46 17.93 -0.24
C THR A 41 2.68 16.69 -0.64
N ALA A 42 1.79 16.22 0.24
CA ALA A 42 0.83 15.20 -0.09
C ALA A 42 0.05 15.68 -1.31
N ALA A 43 0.29 15.04 -2.45
CA ALA A 43 -0.46 15.31 -3.67
C ALA A 43 -1.94 15.19 -3.35
N ALA A 44 -2.72 16.22 -3.67
CA ALA A 44 -4.17 16.20 -3.52
C ALA A 44 -4.72 14.93 -4.18
N PRO A 45 -5.69 14.23 -3.56
CA PRO A 45 -6.23 13.00 -4.12
C PRO A 45 -6.81 13.30 -5.51
N ALA A 46 -6.16 12.73 -6.53
CA ALA A 46 -6.69 12.79 -7.89
C ALA A 46 -8.08 12.19 -7.88
N LYS A 47 -9.05 12.87 -8.54
CA LYS A 47 -10.43 12.37 -8.66
C LYS A 47 -10.38 10.94 -9.19
N PRO A 48 -11.14 10.00 -8.60
CA PRO A 48 -11.15 8.62 -9.07
C PRO A 48 -11.57 8.58 -10.54
N LYS A 49 -10.80 7.87 -11.35
CA LYS A 49 -11.19 7.57 -12.73
C LYS A 49 -12.28 6.50 -12.65
N ILE A 50 -13.48 6.83 -13.12
CA ILE A 50 -14.59 5.86 -13.14
C ILE A 50 -14.36 4.91 -14.30
N GLY A 51 -14.33 3.62 -14.01
CA GLY A 51 -14.18 2.54 -14.97
C GLY A 51 -15.32 1.53 -14.95
N PRO A 52 -15.26 0.49 -15.78
CA PRO A 52 -16.22 -0.60 -15.76
C PRO A 52 -16.39 -1.18 -14.35
N GLY A 53 -17.59 -1.55 -13.96
CA GLY A 53 -17.89 -2.11 -12.64
C GLY A 53 -17.85 -1.11 -11.48
N MET A 54 -17.71 0.22 -11.76
CA MET A 54 -17.67 1.27 -10.75
C MET A 54 -18.84 2.22 -10.87
N ASN A 55 -19.27 2.80 -9.75
CA ASN A 55 -20.26 3.87 -9.71
C ASN A 55 -19.61 5.27 -9.75
N ALA A 56 -20.43 6.32 -9.83
CA ALA A 56 -19.96 7.72 -9.88
C ALA A 56 -19.19 8.17 -8.61
N ALA A 57 -19.35 7.47 -7.50
CA ALA A 57 -18.62 7.73 -6.25
C ALA A 57 -17.24 7.04 -6.21
N GLY A 58 -16.90 6.25 -7.25
CA GLY A 58 -15.65 5.49 -7.30
C GLY A 58 -15.70 4.17 -6.51
N GLU A 59 -16.88 3.73 -6.09
CA GLU A 59 -17.07 2.44 -5.44
C GLU A 59 -17.20 1.33 -6.48
N VAL A 60 -16.61 0.18 -6.21
CA VAL A 60 -16.73 -1.00 -7.06
C VAL A 60 -18.04 -1.73 -6.73
N ILE A 61 -18.96 -1.73 -7.69
CA ILE A 61 -20.26 -2.40 -7.61
C ILE A 61 -20.23 -3.80 -8.23
N ASP A 62 -19.44 -4.00 -9.27
CA ASP A 62 -19.17 -5.33 -9.85
C ASP A 62 -17.65 -5.54 -10.00
N PRO A 63 -17.02 -6.27 -9.06
CA PRO A 63 -15.59 -6.48 -9.08
C PRO A 63 -15.10 -7.37 -10.23
N LYS A 64 -15.99 -8.08 -10.94
CA LYS A 64 -15.64 -8.91 -12.11
C LYS A 64 -15.41 -8.08 -13.36
N LEU A 65 -16.00 -6.88 -13.42
CA LEU A 65 -15.90 -5.97 -14.56
C LEU A 65 -14.78 -4.93 -14.41
N VAL A 66 -14.13 -4.88 -13.25
CA VAL A 66 -13.10 -3.87 -13.00
C VAL A 66 -11.88 -4.12 -13.88
N GLU A 67 -11.45 -3.08 -14.58
CA GLU A 67 -10.26 -3.09 -15.43
C GLU A 67 -9.13 -2.25 -14.81
N ALA A 68 -7.90 -2.66 -15.08
CA ALA A 68 -6.71 -1.93 -14.63
C ALA A 68 -6.62 -0.54 -15.30
N GLY A 69 -6.04 0.42 -14.57
CA GLY A 69 -5.86 1.79 -15.04
C GLY A 69 -6.94 2.77 -14.61
N HIS A 70 -7.99 2.29 -13.94
CA HIS A 70 -9.07 3.13 -13.41
C HIS A 70 -8.92 3.46 -11.93
N GLY A 71 -8.01 2.78 -11.22
CA GLY A 71 -7.69 3.07 -9.84
C GLY A 71 -6.59 4.12 -9.68
N ARG A 72 -6.19 4.30 -8.44
CA ARG A 72 -5.07 5.16 -8.07
C ARG A 72 -3.77 4.37 -8.10
N THR A 73 -2.81 4.81 -8.91
CA THR A 73 -1.45 4.26 -8.89
C THR A 73 -0.74 4.66 -7.60
N VAL A 74 -0.12 3.70 -6.93
CA VAL A 74 0.63 3.90 -5.69
C VAL A 74 1.97 3.18 -5.75
N LYS A 75 2.97 3.75 -5.06
CA LYS A 75 4.23 3.07 -4.78
C LYS A 75 4.12 2.36 -3.45
N GLY A 76 4.51 1.10 -3.42
CA GLY A 76 4.51 0.25 -2.25
C GLY A 76 5.91 -0.11 -1.78
N LEU A 77 6.03 -1.29 -1.17
CA LEU A 77 7.30 -1.81 -0.67
C LEU A 77 8.28 -2.07 -1.83
N ASN A 78 9.57 -1.87 -1.56
CA ASN A 78 10.67 -2.14 -2.52
C ASN A 78 10.48 -1.48 -3.90
N ASN A 79 9.89 -0.29 -3.94
CA ASN A 79 9.56 0.45 -5.16
C ASN A 79 8.60 -0.26 -6.13
N TYR A 80 7.89 -1.29 -5.68
CA TYR A 80 6.81 -1.86 -6.48
C TYR A 80 5.74 -0.79 -6.73
N GLU A 81 5.32 -0.68 -7.98
CA GLU A 81 4.17 0.15 -8.35
C GLU A 81 2.96 -0.74 -8.55
N GLY A 82 1.82 -0.24 -8.13
CA GLY A 82 0.56 -0.96 -8.28
C GLY A 82 -0.64 -0.04 -8.21
N GLU A 83 -1.81 -0.63 -8.19
CA GLU A 83 -3.07 0.09 -8.28
C GLU A 83 -3.97 -0.20 -7.08
N ILE A 84 -4.72 0.80 -6.65
CA ILE A 84 -5.79 0.64 -5.66
C ILE A 84 -7.07 1.18 -6.30
N THR A 85 -8.07 0.31 -6.44
CA THR A 85 -9.37 0.63 -7.03
C THR A 85 -10.48 0.45 -6.01
N GLY A 86 -11.46 1.35 -6.01
CA GLY A 86 -12.60 1.29 -5.11
C GLY A 86 -12.35 1.89 -3.73
N VAL A 87 -13.34 1.74 -2.86
CA VAL A 87 -13.36 2.25 -1.48
C VAL A 87 -13.39 1.07 -0.52
N PRO A 88 -12.53 1.06 0.52
CA PRO A 88 -12.52 -0.03 1.49
C PRO A 88 -13.87 -0.19 2.20
N ALA A 89 -14.36 -1.42 2.31
CA ALA A 89 -15.49 -1.72 3.17
C ALA A 89 -15.15 -1.42 4.65
N PRO A 90 -16.11 -1.00 5.48
CA PRO A 90 -15.89 -0.80 6.89
C PRO A 90 -15.31 -2.06 7.56
N GLY A 91 -14.20 -1.90 8.28
CA GLY A 91 -13.51 -3.01 8.93
C GLY A 91 -12.71 -3.94 8.00
N SER A 92 -12.57 -3.60 6.72
CA SER A 92 -11.77 -4.39 5.78
C SER A 92 -10.30 -4.46 6.20
N LYS A 93 -9.75 -5.66 6.23
CA LYS A 93 -8.33 -5.89 6.49
C LYS A 93 -7.42 -5.45 5.33
N PHE A 94 -7.97 -5.14 4.17
CA PHE A 94 -7.22 -4.61 3.03
C PHE A 94 -6.57 -3.26 3.31
N THR A 95 -7.00 -2.55 4.35
CA THR A 95 -6.35 -1.31 4.80
C THR A 95 -5.01 -1.53 5.51
N GLN A 96 -4.70 -2.79 5.88
CA GLN A 96 -3.48 -3.18 6.59
C GLN A 96 -2.39 -3.70 5.66
N ILE A 97 -2.68 -3.86 4.36
CA ILE A 97 -1.75 -4.38 3.37
C ILE A 97 -1.27 -3.29 2.42
N GLN A 98 -0.14 -3.53 1.78
CA GLN A 98 0.50 -2.58 0.87
C GLN A 98 0.92 -3.27 -0.43
N ILE A 99 0.92 -2.51 -1.53
CA ILE A 99 1.50 -2.94 -2.80
C ILE A 99 2.96 -3.38 -2.56
N GLY A 100 3.37 -4.45 -3.24
CA GLY A 100 4.69 -5.06 -3.10
C GLY A 100 4.82 -6.11 -2.00
N MET A 101 3.80 -6.30 -1.14
CA MET A 101 3.81 -7.37 -0.14
C MET A 101 3.77 -8.75 -0.82
N PRO A 102 4.57 -9.73 -0.34
CA PRO A 102 4.47 -11.12 -0.78
C PRO A 102 3.09 -11.72 -0.44
N MET A 103 2.58 -12.59 -1.31
CA MET A 103 1.26 -13.21 -1.16
C MET A 103 1.10 -13.91 0.19
N LYS A 104 2.13 -14.64 0.65
CA LYS A 104 2.10 -15.28 1.97
C LYS A 104 1.87 -14.29 3.10
N GLN A 105 2.61 -13.18 3.13
CA GLN A 105 2.46 -12.14 4.16
C GLN A 105 1.07 -11.53 4.14
N VAL A 106 0.52 -11.29 2.95
CA VAL A 106 -0.85 -10.77 2.80
C VAL A 106 -1.86 -11.76 3.39
N MET A 107 -1.74 -13.06 3.10
CA MET A 107 -2.62 -14.09 3.64
C MET A 107 -2.50 -14.22 5.17
N ASP A 108 -1.31 -14.02 5.73
CA ASP A 108 -1.10 -14.02 7.19
C ASP A 108 -1.86 -12.85 7.87
N ILE A 109 -1.99 -11.70 7.20
CA ILE A 109 -2.70 -10.50 7.71
C ILE A 109 -4.21 -10.60 7.45
N VAL A 110 -4.59 -10.87 6.22
CA VAL A 110 -6.00 -10.81 5.78
C VAL A 110 -6.75 -12.09 6.15
N GLY A 111 -6.05 -13.21 6.13
CA GLY A 111 -6.60 -14.55 6.32
C GLY A 111 -6.73 -15.32 5.02
N THR A 112 -7.40 -16.47 5.08
CA THR A 112 -7.64 -17.35 3.93
C THR A 112 -8.66 -16.71 2.97
N PRO A 113 -8.38 -16.66 1.65
CA PRO A 113 -9.36 -16.19 0.67
C PRO A 113 -10.54 -17.14 0.55
N THR A 114 -11.69 -16.62 0.12
CA THR A 114 -12.89 -17.43 -0.16
C THR A 114 -12.77 -18.19 -1.48
N ASP A 115 -12.03 -17.63 -2.44
CA ASP A 115 -11.66 -18.29 -3.70
C ASP A 115 -10.31 -17.77 -4.17
N GLN A 116 -9.61 -18.57 -4.97
CA GLN A 116 -8.31 -18.21 -5.52
C GLN A 116 -8.07 -18.82 -6.88
N GLY A 117 -7.27 -18.17 -7.69
CA GLY A 117 -6.86 -18.71 -8.98
C GLY A 117 -5.63 -18.03 -9.54
N ALA A 118 -5.12 -18.61 -10.60
CA ALA A 118 -4.02 -18.04 -11.35
C ALA A 118 -4.36 -18.02 -12.84
N TYR A 119 -3.85 -17.02 -13.55
CA TYR A 119 -3.97 -16.92 -15.00
C TYR A 119 -2.66 -16.41 -15.61
N ILE A 120 -2.46 -16.80 -16.87
CA ILE A 120 -1.27 -16.44 -17.63
C ILE A 120 -1.49 -15.07 -18.26
N THR A 121 -0.50 -14.18 -18.14
CA THR A 121 -0.52 -12.88 -18.83
C THR A 121 0.06 -13.00 -20.24
N GLY A 122 -0.24 -12.03 -21.11
CA GLY A 122 0.38 -11.97 -22.44
C GLY A 122 1.91 -11.94 -22.43
N LYS A 123 2.52 -11.46 -21.34
CA LYS A 123 3.98 -11.43 -21.17
C LYS A 123 4.63 -12.81 -21.09
N ALA A 124 3.87 -13.84 -20.71
CA ALA A 124 4.36 -15.22 -20.68
C ALA A 124 4.73 -15.75 -22.08
N PHE A 125 4.17 -15.16 -23.14
CA PHE A 125 4.41 -15.53 -24.52
C PHE A 125 5.50 -14.73 -25.21
N ILE A 126 6.10 -13.75 -24.51
CA ILE A 126 7.24 -13.00 -25.03
C ILE A 126 8.50 -13.87 -24.90
N PRO A 127 9.20 -14.19 -26.01
CA PRO A 127 10.44 -14.95 -25.95
C PRO A 127 11.46 -14.28 -25.03
N PHE A 128 12.14 -15.07 -24.20
CA PHE A 128 13.17 -14.61 -23.26
C PHE A 128 12.70 -13.60 -22.18
N PHE A 129 11.40 -13.46 -21.95
CA PHE A 129 10.90 -12.70 -20.82
C PHE A 129 10.90 -13.57 -19.56
N PHE A 130 11.78 -13.26 -18.62
CA PHE A 130 11.93 -13.96 -17.33
C PHE A 130 11.41 -13.14 -16.14
N GLY A 131 10.65 -12.08 -16.40
CA GLY A 131 10.12 -11.19 -15.37
C GLY A 131 9.00 -11.82 -14.53
N SER A 132 8.71 -11.20 -13.39
CA SER A 132 7.74 -11.67 -12.38
C SER A 132 6.27 -11.46 -12.76
N ASP A 133 5.94 -10.87 -13.92
CA ASP A 133 4.55 -10.59 -14.34
C ASP A 133 4.09 -11.54 -15.47
N ARG A 134 4.57 -12.81 -15.45
CA ARG A 134 4.13 -13.84 -16.40
C ARG A 134 2.81 -14.47 -15.97
N TYR A 135 2.60 -14.59 -14.68
CA TYR A 135 1.40 -15.14 -14.08
C TYR A 135 0.81 -14.11 -13.12
N ARG A 136 -0.50 -14.09 -13.03
CA ARG A 136 -1.21 -13.34 -12.01
C ARG A 136 -2.01 -14.28 -11.15
N HIS A 137 -1.90 -14.09 -9.84
CA HIS A 137 -2.70 -14.80 -8.85
C HIS A 137 -3.78 -13.85 -8.36
N GLU A 138 -4.99 -14.34 -8.33
CA GLU A 138 -6.14 -13.61 -7.81
C GLU A 138 -6.62 -14.29 -6.52
N LEU A 139 -6.70 -13.53 -5.44
CA LEU A 139 -7.29 -13.93 -4.19
C LEU A 139 -8.59 -13.14 -3.97
N VAL A 140 -9.69 -13.85 -3.78
CA VAL A 140 -11.02 -13.27 -3.60
C VAL A 140 -11.43 -13.36 -2.14
N TYR A 141 -11.92 -12.26 -1.59
CA TYR A 141 -12.37 -12.16 -0.19
C TYR A 141 -13.79 -11.61 -0.15
N LYS A 142 -14.76 -12.45 0.24
CA LYS A 142 -16.16 -12.07 0.32
C LYS A 142 -16.36 -10.80 1.14
N GLY A 143 -17.07 -9.82 0.57
CA GLY A 143 -17.39 -8.55 1.23
C GLY A 143 -16.21 -7.58 1.43
N GLN A 144 -15.02 -7.90 0.91
CA GLN A 144 -13.85 -7.04 1.00
C GLN A 144 -13.30 -6.66 -0.39
N GLY A 145 -13.33 -7.61 -1.35
CA GLY A 145 -12.84 -7.40 -2.71
C GLY A 145 -11.82 -8.43 -3.17
N ARG A 146 -10.90 -8.03 -4.04
CA ARG A 146 -9.92 -8.88 -4.70
C ARG A 146 -8.51 -8.35 -4.59
N LEU A 147 -7.56 -9.25 -4.54
CA LEU A 147 -6.13 -8.96 -4.50
C LEU A 147 -5.44 -9.65 -5.67
N ILE A 148 -4.72 -8.90 -6.49
CA ILE A 148 -4.00 -9.42 -7.64
C ILE A 148 -2.49 -9.34 -7.37
N PHE A 149 -1.82 -10.46 -7.58
CA PHE A 149 -0.39 -10.59 -7.39
C PHE A 149 0.30 -10.92 -8.72
N ALA A 150 1.48 -10.38 -8.93
CA ALA A 150 2.34 -10.71 -10.05
C ALA A 150 3.37 -11.76 -9.61
N GLY A 151 3.48 -12.84 -10.38
CA GLY A 151 4.40 -13.94 -10.13
C GLY A 151 5.09 -14.46 -11.38
N SER A 152 6.10 -15.28 -11.20
CA SER A 152 6.88 -15.91 -12.26
C SER A 152 6.31 -17.26 -12.70
N SER A 153 5.51 -17.91 -11.86
CA SER A 153 4.86 -19.21 -12.12
C SER A 153 3.45 -19.27 -11.55
N GLY A 154 2.67 -20.26 -11.96
CA GLY A 154 1.31 -20.48 -11.47
C GLY A 154 1.22 -20.92 -10.01
N PHE A 155 2.34 -21.25 -9.36
CA PHE A 155 2.42 -21.68 -7.96
C PHE A 155 3.39 -20.82 -7.13
N ASP A 156 3.58 -19.57 -7.53
CA ASP A 156 4.55 -18.68 -6.92
C ASP A 156 3.99 -18.02 -5.65
N THR A 157 4.31 -18.58 -4.49
CA THR A 157 3.93 -18.01 -3.18
C THR A 157 4.66 -16.70 -2.85
N ASN A 158 5.74 -16.37 -3.58
CA ASN A 158 6.47 -15.12 -3.49
C ASN A 158 5.94 -14.05 -4.45
N ALA A 159 4.85 -14.33 -5.18
CA ALA A 159 4.17 -13.33 -5.98
C ALA A 159 3.85 -12.08 -5.15
N HIS A 160 4.08 -10.90 -5.73
CA HIS A 160 3.93 -9.63 -5.03
C HIS A 160 2.61 -8.96 -5.38
N LEU A 161 1.98 -8.35 -4.37
CA LEU A 161 0.73 -7.62 -4.52
C LEU A 161 0.93 -6.40 -5.44
N ILE A 162 0.17 -6.36 -6.53
CA ILE A 162 0.22 -5.29 -7.53
C ILE A 162 -1.10 -4.55 -7.67
N TRP A 163 -2.21 -5.11 -7.20
CA TRP A 163 -3.49 -4.46 -7.33
C TRP A 163 -4.43 -4.86 -6.20
N ILE A 164 -5.04 -3.85 -5.57
CA ILE A 164 -6.05 -3.98 -4.53
C ILE A 164 -7.37 -3.46 -5.09
N ILE A 165 -8.37 -4.32 -5.20
CA ILE A 165 -9.73 -3.97 -5.61
C ILE A 165 -10.62 -4.05 -4.39
N HIS A 166 -11.03 -2.90 -3.87
CA HIS A 166 -11.97 -2.82 -2.76
C HIS A 166 -13.40 -2.97 -3.28
N SER A 167 -14.17 -3.92 -2.75
CA SER A 167 -15.59 -4.07 -3.07
C SER A 167 -16.34 -4.69 -1.89
N ALA A 168 -17.22 -3.91 -1.29
CA ALA A 168 -18.16 -4.43 -0.28
C ALA A 168 -19.15 -5.45 -0.87
N ASN A 169 -19.34 -5.41 -2.20
CA ASN A 169 -20.27 -6.28 -2.94
C ASN A 169 -19.61 -7.57 -3.44
N GLU A 170 -18.36 -7.85 -3.08
CA GLU A 170 -17.68 -9.06 -3.53
C GLU A 170 -18.39 -10.31 -3.03
N SER A 171 -18.86 -11.14 -3.97
CA SER A 171 -19.58 -12.39 -3.68
C SER A 171 -18.71 -13.47 -3.04
N GLY A 172 -17.41 -13.37 -3.26
CA GLY A 172 -16.41 -14.33 -2.77
C GLY A 172 -16.03 -15.41 -3.78
N TYR A 173 -16.49 -15.31 -5.01
CA TYR A 173 -16.20 -16.27 -6.08
C TYR A 173 -15.81 -15.55 -7.37
N ARG A 174 -14.88 -16.14 -8.13
CA ARG A 174 -14.41 -15.66 -9.44
C ARG A 174 -15.46 -15.85 -10.52
#